data_01bef12401761a3675e7ba8ad01f796f
#
_entry.id   01bef12401761a3675e7ba8ad01f796f
#
_cell.length_a   1.000
_cell.length_b   1.000
_cell.length_c   1.000
_cell.angle_alpha   90.00
_cell.angle_beta   90.00
_cell.angle_gamma   90.00
#
_symmetry.space_group_name_H-M   'P 1'
#
loop_
_entity.id
_entity.type
_entity.pdbx_description
1 polymer ?
#
loop_
_entity_poly.entity_id
_entity_poly.type
_entity_poly.pdbx_seq_one_letter_code
_entity_poly.pdbx_strand_id
1 'polypeptide(L)'
;MNEVLCNYKRFFEDQIQESEQEFVSYLKSPLSSLFQEDRVFWGKVVSINENLGHITIQVPKGHCPRLKISMSFSILRQNAWNELGSNISQWTCQCKQFLENTSYHTMFSDIKPLYFKKPDESHDYIGCSGVDLKLFLSIKQALEDGRSVWYLMTETFPPTQYLQNLCNYIDRYNGDPELLVMPKISYDDWKPKELTNHDDIAGCIVNKLDSENLCILQGPPGTGKSYTIATIVSRYIEEGKTVCVTTMSNKGLTELIEKEPLNKAREEGKISKTLLTADELKQIKGTKIAGKDLVVPSGELLCCTYYILSSKY
;
A
#
# COMPACT_ATOMS: atom_id res chain seq x y z
N MET A 1 -4.93 -30.07 -9.75
CA MET A 1 -4.66 -28.64 -10.04
C MET A 1 -4.03 -28.58 -11.42
N ASN A 2 -4.42 -27.65 -12.28
CA ASN A 2 -3.85 -27.51 -13.62
C ASN A 2 -2.36 -27.17 -13.49
N GLU A 3 -1.50 -27.71 -14.41
CA GLU A 3 -0.05 -27.52 -14.41
C GLU A 3 0.34 -26.03 -14.40
N VAL A 4 -0.40 -25.20 -15.12
CA VAL A 4 -0.14 -23.76 -15.20
C VAL A 4 -0.41 -23.07 -13.86
N LEU A 5 -1.48 -23.40 -13.18
CA LEU A 5 -1.77 -22.86 -11.85
C LEU A 5 -0.72 -23.30 -10.81
N CYS A 6 -0.22 -24.55 -10.93
CA CYS A 6 0.89 -25.05 -10.12
C CYS A 6 2.15 -24.21 -10.35
N ASN A 7 2.46 -23.86 -11.61
CA ASN A 7 3.62 -23.04 -11.95
C ASN A 7 3.50 -21.61 -11.44
N TYR A 8 2.31 -20.97 -11.51
CA TYR A 8 2.07 -19.66 -10.91
C TYR A 8 2.21 -19.69 -9.40
N LYS A 9 1.64 -20.71 -8.75
CA LYS A 9 1.76 -20.84 -7.29
C LYS A 9 3.20 -20.98 -6.88
N ARG A 10 3.96 -21.86 -7.54
CA ARG A 10 5.40 -22.05 -7.31
C ARG A 10 6.18 -20.75 -7.48
N PHE A 11 5.90 -19.99 -8.54
CA PHE A 11 6.52 -18.68 -8.74
C PHE A 11 6.24 -17.73 -7.57
N PHE A 12 5.00 -17.67 -7.06
CA PHE A 12 4.68 -16.82 -5.90
C PHE A 12 5.36 -17.32 -4.62
N GLU A 13 5.44 -18.64 -4.42
CA GLU A 13 6.15 -19.24 -3.28
C GLU A 13 7.66 -18.92 -3.32
N ASP A 14 8.29 -18.99 -4.49
CA ASP A 14 9.69 -18.60 -4.69
C ASP A 14 9.92 -17.12 -4.38
N GLN A 15 9.00 -16.23 -4.81
CA GLN A 15 9.05 -14.79 -4.50
C GLN A 15 8.84 -14.51 -3.00
N ILE A 16 7.99 -15.26 -2.32
CA ILE A 16 7.81 -15.18 -0.87
C ILE A 16 9.12 -15.56 -0.18
N GLN A 17 9.73 -16.66 -0.55
CA GLN A 17 10.99 -17.14 0.03
C GLN A 17 12.12 -16.14 -0.17
N GLU A 18 12.26 -15.56 -1.36
CA GLU A 18 13.25 -14.52 -1.65
C GLU A 18 13.04 -13.29 -0.75
N SER A 19 11.81 -12.80 -0.66
CA SER A 19 11.46 -11.66 0.19
C SER A 19 11.70 -11.92 1.69
N GLU A 20 11.45 -13.14 2.16
CA GLU A 20 11.76 -13.55 3.53
C GLU A 20 13.27 -13.59 3.79
N GLN A 21 14.07 -14.06 2.83
CA GLN A 21 15.54 -14.05 2.93
C GLN A 21 16.09 -12.62 2.96
N GLU A 22 15.58 -11.75 2.11
CA GLU A 22 15.94 -10.33 2.12
C GLU A 22 15.60 -9.67 3.47
N PHE A 23 14.43 -10.00 4.04
CA PHE A 23 14.02 -9.49 5.34
C PHE A 23 14.93 -10.00 6.47
N VAL A 24 15.35 -11.28 6.44
CA VAL A 24 16.34 -11.80 7.39
C VAL A 24 17.68 -11.07 7.27
N SER A 25 18.11 -10.75 6.07
CA SER A 25 19.30 -9.94 5.82
C SER A 25 19.15 -8.52 6.39
N TYR A 26 18.00 -7.89 6.13
CA TYR A 26 17.65 -6.58 6.70
C TYR A 26 17.74 -6.57 8.24
N LEU A 27 17.18 -7.57 8.92
CA LEU A 27 17.22 -7.67 10.38
C LEU A 27 18.64 -7.82 10.95
N LYS A 28 19.58 -8.35 10.16
CA LYS A 28 20.98 -8.54 10.54
C LYS A 28 21.88 -7.36 10.20
N SER A 29 21.42 -6.44 9.37
CA SER A 29 22.20 -5.28 8.93
C SER A 29 22.39 -4.27 10.07
N PRO A 30 23.54 -3.58 10.16
CA PRO A 30 23.76 -2.52 11.13
C PRO A 30 22.74 -1.38 10.98
N LEU A 31 22.20 -0.89 12.09
CA LEU A 31 21.24 0.22 12.09
C LEU A 31 21.80 1.48 11.41
N SER A 32 23.10 1.75 11.58
CA SER A 32 23.76 2.88 10.94
C SER A 32 23.72 2.82 9.41
N SER A 33 23.94 1.64 8.84
CA SER A 33 23.85 1.43 7.38
C SER A 33 22.40 1.60 6.89
N LEU A 34 21.46 0.96 7.59
CA LEU A 34 20.05 1.04 7.25
C LEU A 34 19.50 2.49 7.34
N PHE A 35 20.03 3.28 8.27
CA PHE A 35 19.67 4.71 8.36
C PHE A 35 20.22 5.51 7.18
N GLN A 36 21.49 5.27 6.79
CA GLN A 36 22.08 5.93 5.62
C GLN A 36 21.37 5.56 4.31
N GLU A 37 20.78 4.36 4.26
CA GLU A 37 20.02 3.85 3.11
C GLU A 37 18.53 4.27 3.15
N ASP A 38 18.10 5.10 4.11
CA ASP A 38 16.69 5.49 4.34
C ASP A 38 15.75 4.29 4.54
N ARG A 39 16.24 3.22 5.16
CA ARG A 39 15.48 1.98 5.43
C ARG A 39 14.98 1.87 6.86
N VAL A 40 15.61 2.57 7.81
CA VAL A 40 15.13 2.75 9.18
C VAL A 40 15.13 4.22 9.52
N PHE A 41 14.22 4.61 10.40
CA PHE A 41 14.04 6.00 10.78
C PHE A 41 13.86 6.08 12.28
N TRP A 42 14.26 7.18 12.86
CA TRP A 42 13.95 7.49 14.25
C TRP A 42 13.45 8.91 14.41
N GLY A 43 12.63 9.07 15.42
CA GLY A 43 12.05 10.36 15.72
C GLY A 43 11.80 10.52 17.22
N LYS A 44 11.72 11.77 17.63
CA LYS A 44 11.44 12.17 19.01
C LYS A 44 9.95 12.46 19.16
N VAL A 45 9.33 11.93 20.23
CA VAL A 45 7.98 12.34 20.59
C VAL A 45 8.02 13.79 21.10
N VAL A 46 7.25 14.66 20.48
CA VAL A 46 7.24 16.09 20.80
C VAL A 46 5.91 16.56 21.38
N SER A 47 4.82 15.85 21.16
CA SER A 47 3.52 16.17 21.74
C SER A 47 2.61 14.95 21.81
N ILE A 48 1.64 15.01 22.72
CA ILE A 48 0.57 14.05 22.87
C ILE A 48 -0.77 14.76 22.76
N ASN A 49 -1.79 14.03 22.33
CA ASN A 49 -3.19 14.45 22.39
C ASN A 49 -3.94 13.48 23.29
N GLU A 50 -4.22 13.88 24.51
CA GLU A 50 -4.83 13.03 25.52
C GLU A 50 -6.27 12.61 25.16
N ASN A 51 -7.04 13.50 24.53
CA ASN A 51 -8.43 13.22 24.14
C ASN A 51 -8.54 12.13 23.08
N LEU A 52 -7.53 12.00 22.21
CA LEU A 52 -7.52 11.04 21.13
C LEU A 52 -6.55 9.87 21.36
N GLY A 53 -5.73 9.92 22.41
CA GLY A 53 -4.66 8.92 22.64
C GLY A 53 -3.58 8.93 21.57
N HIS A 54 -3.34 10.06 20.92
CA HIS A 54 -2.40 10.20 19.81
C HIS A 54 -1.07 10.78 20.28
N ILE A 55 0.01 10.36 19.64
CA ILE A 55 1.35 10.96 19.80
C ILE A 55 1.78 11.63 18.49
N THR A 56 2.66 12.63 18.60
CA THR A 56 3.33 13.23 17.45
C THR A 56 4.82 12.98 17.56
N ILE A 57 5.39 12.42 16.50
CA ILE A 57 6.82 12.12 16.39
C ILE A 57 7.43 13.12 15.42
N GLN A 58 8.49 13.77 15.84
CA GLN A 58 9.32 14.67 15.05
C GLN A 58 10.50 13.89 14.46
N VAL A 59 10.70 13.98 13.16
CA VAL A 59 11.81 13.35 12.43
C VAL A 59 12.63 14.42 11.70
N PRO A 60 13.93 14.23 11.44
CA PRO A 60 14.72 15.15 10.63
C PRO A 60 14.06 15.34 9.25
N LYS A 61 14.11 16.57 8.73
CA LYS A 61 13.54 16.90 7.43
C LYS A 61 14.18 16.09 6.31
N GLY A 62 13.37 15.58 5.42
CA GLY A 62 13.79 14.71 4.33
C GLY A 62 14.02 13.25 4.71
N HIS A 63 14.05 12.91 6.00
CA HIS A 63 14.17 11.54 6.52
C HIS A 63 12.85 10.98 7.02
N CYS A 64 11.72 11.48 6.49
CA CYS A 64 10.42 10.92 6.82
C CYS A 64 10.18 9.66 5.98
N PRO A 65 9.92 8.51 6.61
CA PRO A 65 9.70 7.27 5.89
C PRO A 65 8.46 7.37 5.01
N ARG A 66 8.46 6.69 3.89
CA ARG A 66 7.23 6.33 3.22
C ARG A 66 6.52 5.31 4.13
N LEU A 67 5.59 5.79 4.93
CA LEU A 67 4.89 4.96 5.90
C LEU A 67 4.16 3.83 5.19
N LYS A 68 4.62 2.61 5.42
CA LYS A 68 3.99 1.38 4.94
C LYS A 68 3.14 0.80 6.07
N ILE A 69 2.11 0.04 5.74
CA ILE A 69 1.28 -0.69 6.73
C ILE A 69 2.12 -1.67 7.56
N SER A 70 3.22 -2.17 6.98
CA SER A 70 4.16 -3.10 7.62
C SER A 70 5.19 -2.43 8.54
N MET A 71 5.19 -1.11 8.68
CA MET A 71 6.14 -0.45 9.57
C MET A 71 5.65 -0.46 11.00
N SER A 72 6.51 -0.82 11.90
CA SER A 72 6.33 -0.71 13.35
C SER A 72 7.23 0.34 13.95
N PHE A 73 6.84 0.76 15.12
CA PHE A 73 7.55 1.74 15.91
C PHE A 73 8.03 1.08 17.20
N SER A 74 9.30 1.21 17.50
CA SER A 74 9.90 0.70 18.73
C SER A 74 10.49 1.84 19.54
N ILE A 75 10.36 1.78 20.86
CA ILE A 75 10.89 2.82 21.74
C ILE A 75 12.42 2.73 21.83
N LEU A 76 13.08 3.87 21.62
CA LEU A 76 14.49 4.07 21.87
C LEU A 76 14.70 4.77 23.22
N ARG A 77 15.71 4.34 23.96
CA ARG A 77 16.15 5.05 25.16
C ARG A 77 17.01 6.27 24.83
N GLN A 78 17.23 7.09 25.86
CA GLN A 78 17.98 8.35 25.81
C GLN A 78 19.42 8.21 25.29
N ASN A 79 20.02 7.01 25.36
CA ASN A 79 21.37 6.72 24.88
C ASN A 79 21.41 5.88 23.58
N ALA A 80 20.33 5.85 22.84
CA ALA A 80 20.20 5.01 21.64
C ALA A 80 21.28 5.27 20.56
N TRP A 81 21.87 6.45 20.54
CA TRP A 81 22.98 6.79 19.63
C TRP A 81 24.21 5.89 19.79
N ASN A 82 24.47 5.38 21.01
CA ASN A 82 25.57 4.46 21.27
C ASN A 82 25.29 3.06 20.74
N GLU A 83 24.04 2.75 20.38
CA GLU A 83 23.58 1.44 19.91
C GLU A 83 23.46 1.36 18.38
N LEU A 84 23.85 2.42 17.66
CA LEU A 84 23.80 2.46 16.19
C LEU A 84 24.67 1.41 15.48
N GLY A 85 25.64 0.84 16.19
CA GLY A 85 26.43 -0.31 15.70
C GLY A 85 25.70 -1.65 15.78
N SER A 86 24.60 -1.72 16.53
CA SER A 86 23.77 -2.93 16.62
C SER A 86 22.89 -3.11 15.38
N ASN A 87 22.47 -4.33 15.14
CA ASN A 87 21.43 -4.62 14.14
C ASN A 87 20.02 -4.65 14.77
N ILE A 88 18.98 -4.71 13.94
CA ILE A 88 17.59 -4.73 14.42
C ILE A 88 17.34 -5.90 15.37
N SER A 89 17.84 -7.09 15.06
CA SER A 89 17.65 -8.29 15.89
C SER A 89 18.33 -8.15 17.26
N GLN A 90 19.55 -7.63 17.32
CA GLN A 90 20.27 -7.36 18.56
C GLN A 90 19.58 -6.29 19.38
N TRP A 91 19.20 -5.20 18.74
CA TRP A 91 18.47 -4.11 19.39
C TRP A 91 17.12 -4.60 19.94
N THR A 92 16.41 -5.42 19.19
CA THR A 92 15.18 -6.09 19.61
C THR A 92 15.38 -6.96 20.85
N CYS A 93 16.46 -7.74 20.91
CA CYS A 93 16.81 -8.53 22.10
C CYS A 93 17.15 -7.67 23.32
N GLN A 94 17.94 -6.60 23.11
CA GLN A 94 18.29 -5.66 24.18
C GLN A 94 17.06 -4.93 24.71
N CYS A 95 16.14 -4.54 23.83
CA CYS A 95 14.86 -3.97 24.23
C CYS A 95 13.99 -4.96 25.00
N LYS A 96 13.98 -6.26 24.65
CA LYS A 96 13.27 -7.30 25.43
C LYS A 96 13.72 -7.35 26.87
N GLN A 97 15.02 -7.55 27.09
CA GLN A 97 15.59 -7.60 28.43
C GLN A 97 15.29 -6.34 29.24
N PHE A 98 15.24 -5.23 28.55
CA PHE A 98 14.95 -3.92 29.11
C PHE A 98 13.48 -3.72 29.48
N LEU A 99 12.56 -4.15 28.62
CA LEU A 99 11.12 -4.06 28.84
C LEU A 99 10.62 -5.07 29.88
N GLU A 100 11.24 -6.25 29.97
CA GLU A 100 11.00 -7.23 31.03
C GLU A 100 11.24 -6.64 32.42
N ASN A 101 12.29 -5.82 32.58
CA ASN A 101 12.58 -5.09 33.82
C ASN A 101 11.63 -3.91 34.11
N THR A 102 10.82 -3.46 33.13
CA THR A 102 9.93 -2.31 33.25
C THR A 102 8.44 -2.65 33.18
N SER A 103 8.05 -3.92 33.20
CA SER A 103 6.66 -4.41 33.06
C SER A 103 6.00 -4.13 31.69
N TYR A 104 6.75 -3.77 30.66
CA TYR A 104 6.22 -3.55 29.30
C TYR A 104 6.52 -4.73 28.39
N HIS A 105 5.51 -5.52 28.06
CA HIS A 105 5.65 -6.75 27.27
C HIS A 105 5.59 -6.54 25.74
N THR A 106 5.48 -5.34 25.24
CA THR A 106 5.36 -5.09 23.80
C THR A 106 6.57 -4.33 23.26
N MET A 107 7.39 -5.04 22.52
CA MET A 107 8.56 -4.48 21.84
C MET A 107 8.23 -3.66 20.62
N PHE A 108 7.19 -4.03 19.93
CA PHE A 108 6.63 -3.34 18.79
C PHE A 108 5.22 -2.95 19.18
N SER A 109 4.99 -1.67 19.38
CA SER A 109 3.64 -1.16 19.55
C SER A 109 2.99 -1.16 18.16
N ASP A 110 1.73 -1.59 18.07
CA ASP A 110 0.90 -1.46 16.86
C ASP A 110 0.55 0.01 16.56
N ILE A 111 1.51 0.90 16.80
CA ILE A 111 1.36 2.32 16.51
C ILE A 111 1.15 2.48 15.02
N LYS A 112 0.03 3.10 14.68
CA LYS A 112 -0.35 3.34 13.28
C LYS A 112 -0.14 4.80 12.95
N PRO A 113 0.64 5.11 11.92
CA PRO A 113 0.71 6.47 11.43
C PRO A 113 -0.66 6.89 10.89
N LEU A 114 -1.13 8.06 11.31
CA LEU A 114 -2.43 8.60 10.93
C LEU A 114 -2.32 9.73 9.92
N TYR A 115 -1.35 10.61 10.10
CA TYR A 115 -1.23 11.81 9.28
C TYR A 115 0.15 12.43 9.41
N PHE A 116 0.54 13.22 8.40
CA PHE A 116 1.68 14.10 8.46
C PHE A 116 1.21 15.50 8.86
N LYS A 117 1.80 16.08 9.90
CA LYS A 117 1.67 17.51 10.16
C LYS A 117 2.54 18.27 9.16
N LYS A 118 2.17 19.54 8.90
CA LYS A 118 3.02 20.42 8.08
C LYS A 118 4.44 20.44 8.63
N PRO A 119 5.44 20.18 7.78
CA PRO A 119 6.84 20.27 8.17
C PRO A 119 7.19 21.72 8.54
N ASP A 120 8.14 21.90 9.44
CA ASP A 120 8.84 23.17 9.61
C ASP A 120 10.11 23.21 8.73
N GLU A 121 10.98 24.20 8.93
CA GLU A 121 12.20 24.33 8.12
C GLU A 121 13.21 23.19 8.35
N SER A 122 13.18 22.55 9.50
CA SER A 122 14.17 21.56 9.95
C SER A 122 13.63 20.16 10.19
N HIS A 123 12.30 20.00 10.31
CA HIS A 123 11.68 18.74 10.71
C HIS A 123 10.39 18.43 9.94
N ASP A 124 10.13 17.13 9.82
CA ASP A 124 8.85 16.55 9.46
C ASP A 124 8.16 15.98 10.70
N TYR A 125 6.84 15.89 10.70
CA TYR A 125 6.06 15.43 11.85
C TYR A 125 5.09 14.34 11.45
N ILE A 126 5.06 13.26 12.25
CA ILE A 126 4.18 12.11 12.05
C ILE A 126 3.20 12.04 13.22
N GLY A 127 1.91 12.09 12.94
CA GLY A 127 0.87 11.80 13.92
C GLY A 127 0.58 10.29 13.96
N CYS A 128 0.53 9.70 15.15
CA CYS A 128 0.35 8.27 15.35
C CYS A 128 -0.79 7.96 16.32
N SER A 129 -1.52 6.87 16.06
CA SER A 129 -2.54 6.28 16.93
C SER A 129 -2.17 4.84 17.32
N GLY A 130 -3.04 4.19 18.08
CA GLY A 130 -2.87 2.80 18.47
C GLY A 130 -1.83 2.58 19.57
N VAL A 131 -1.44 3.64 20.28
CA VAL A 131 -0.52 3.55 21.41
C VAL A 131 -1.25 2.88 22.58
N ASP A 132 -0.69 1.80 23.11
CA ASP A 132 -1.21 1.14 24.32
C ASP A 132 -1.34 2.15 25.48
N LEU A 133 -2.40 2.05 26.28
CA LEU A 133 -2.70 3.03 27.34
C LEU A 133 -1.57 3.15 28.35
N LYS A 134 -0.96 2.03 28.77
CA LYS A 134 0.14 2.05 29.75
C LYS A 134 1.35 2.75 29.15
N LEU A 135 1.66 2.43 27.89
CA LEU A 135 2.72 3.07 27.15
C LEU A 135 2.45 4.57 26.97
N PHE A 136 1.23 4.95 26.59
CA PHE A 136 0.81 6.35 26.46
C PHE A 136 1.02 7.14 27.76
N LEU A 137 0.58 6.59 28.90
CA LEU A 137 0.75 7.21 30.21
C LEU A 137 2.25 7.35 30.58
N SER A 138 3.07 6.36 30.25
CA SER A 138 4.52 6.44 30.47
C SER A 138 5.20 7.48 29.60
N ILE A 139 4.77 7.63 28.34
CA ILE A 139 5.23 8.70 27.46
C ILE A 139 4.85 10.06 28.03
N LYS A 140 3.58 10.21 28.45
CA LYS A 140 3.09 11.42 29.08
C LYS A 140 3.95 11.81 30.27
N GLN A 141 4.13 10.89 31.22
CA GLN A 141 4.96 11.11 32.41
C GLN A 141 6.40 11.47 32.02
N ALA A 142 6.99 10.79 31.04
CA ALA A 142 8.34 11.11 30.60
C ALA A 142 8.46 12.51 30.02
N LEU A 143 7.47 12.96 29.26
CA LEU A 143 7.46 14.31 28.70
C LEU A 143 7.24 15.38 29.80
N GLU A 144 6.38 15.13 30.77
CA GLU A 144 6.18 16.00 31.94
C GLU A 144 7.45 16.12 32.78
N ASP A 145 8.21 15.04 32.94
CA ASP A 145 9.51 15.03 33.62
C ASP A 145 10.64 15.66 32.78
N GLY A 146 10.36 16.19 31.58
CA GLY A 146 11.36 16.77 30.67
C GLY A 146 12.26 15.72 30.00
N ARG A 147 11.92 14.44 30.09
CA ARG A 147 12.68 13.37 29.44
C ARG A 147 12.32 13.23 27.96
N SER A 148 13.30 12.89 27.14
CA SER A 148 13.08 12.63 25.72
C SER A 148 12.68 11.18 25.50
N VAL A 149 11.63 10.98 24.68
CA VAL A 149 11.18 9.65 24.22
C VAL A 149 11.44 9.56 22.74
N TRP A 150 12.16 8.53 22.32
CA TRP A 150 12.52 8.29 20.93
C TRP A 150 11.92 6.99 20.42
N TYR A 151 11.56 6.99 19.15
CA TYR A 151 11.07 5.80 18.44
C TYR A 151 11.96 5.46 17.27
N LEU A 152 12.23 4.17 17.12
CA LEU A 152 12.76 3.57 15.92
C LEU A 152 11.61 3.06 15.07
N MET A 153 11.57 3.42 13.80
CA MET A 153 10.59 2.96 12.82
C MET A 153 11.26 1.96 11.88
N THR A 154 10.78 0.73 11.89
CA THR A 154 11.34 -0.40 11.12
C THR A 154 10.24 -1.19 10.43
N GLU A 155 10.59 -1.94 9.41
CA GLU A 155 9.73 -2.99 8.88
C GLU A 155 9.69 -4.16 9.89
N THR A 156 8.49 -4.73 10.11
CA THR A 156 8.28 -5.80 11.10
C THR A 156 8.13 -7.17 10.50
N PHE A 157 7.77 -7.24 9.24
CA PHE A 157 7.58 -8.48 8.49
C PHE A 157 7.83 -8.23 7.00
N PRO A 158 8.22 -9.26 6.24
CA PRO A 158 8.39 -9.12 4.80
C PRO A 158 7.05 -8.79 4.13
N PRO A 159 7.01 -7.94 3.09
CA PRO A 159 5.79 -7.50 2.43
C PRO A 159 5.22 -8.59 1.50
N THR A 160 5.00 -9.80 2.03
CA THR A 160 4.61 -10.99 1.25
C THR A 160 3.11 -11.28 1.30
N GLN A 161 2.33 -10.58 2.12
CA GLN A 161 0.92 -10.88 2.37
C GLN A 161 0.09 -10.99 1.07
N TYR A 162 0.33 -10.13 0.10
CA TYR A 162 -0.40 -10.19 -1.18
C TYR A 162 -0.07 -11.44 -2.00
N LEU A 163 1.18 -11.90 -1.97
CA LEU A 163 1.60 -13.15 -2.63
C LEU A 163 0.97 -14.37 -1.95
N GLN A 164 0.94 -14.38 -0.60
CA GLN A 164 0.25 -15.41 0.17
C GLN A 164 -1.24 -15.46 -0.16
N ASN A 165 -1.88 -14.28 -0.30
CA ASN A 165 -3.28 -14.20 -0.71
C ASN A 165 -3.49 -14.77 -2.12
N LEU A 166 -2.58 -14.52 -3.06
CA LEU A 166 -2.64 -15.09 -4.41
C LEU A 166 -2.45 -16.61 -4.39
N CYS A 167 -1.53 -17.14 -3.59
CA CYS A 167 -1.40 -18.59 -3.38
C CYS A 167 -2.70 -19.20 -2.84
N ASN A 168 -3.29 -18.58 -1.82
CA ASN A 168 -4.55 -19.01 -1.24
C ASN A 168 -5.71 -18.95 -2.25
N TYR A 169 -5.72 -17.95 -3.13
CA TYR A 169 -6.71 -17.86 -4.20
C TYR A 169 -6.57 -19.03 -5.18
N ILE A 170 -5.34 -19.34 -5.62
CA ILE A 170 -5.09 -20.49 -6.51
C ILE A 170 -5.55 -21.80 -5.87
N ASP A 171 -5.27 -21.99 -4.58
CA ASP A 171 -5.66 -23.21 -3.86
C ASP A 171 -7.19 -23.41 -3.77
N ARG A 172 -7.94 -22.32 -3.71
CA ARG A 172 -9.40 -22.33 -3.62
C ARG A 172 -10.10 -22.25 -4.96
N TYR A 173 -9.35 -21.93 -6.02
CA TYR A 173 -9.93 -21.74 -7.34
C TYR A 173 -10.42 -23.06 -7.92
N ASN A 174 -11.71 -23.13 -8.19
CA ASN A 174 -12.41 -24.30 -8.76
C ASN A 174 -13.06 -24.00 -10.12
N GLY A 175 -12.80 -22.82 -10.69
CA GLY A 175 -13.26 -22.42 -12.01
C GLY A 175 -12.39 -22.98 -13.14
N ASP A 176 -12.68 -22.55 -14.36
CA ASP A 176 -11.88 -22.92 -15.53
C ASP A 176 -10.48 -22.29 -15.43
N PRO A 177 -9.43 -23.11 -15.34
CA PRO A 177 -8.06 -22.60 -15.25
C PRO A 177 -7.64 -21.75 -16.45
N GLU A 178 -8.20 -21.95 -17.62
CA GLU A 178 -7.87 -21.17 -18.82
C GLU A 178 -8.30 -19.71 -18.69
N LEU A 179 -9.28 -19.39 -17.85
CA LEU A 179 -9.68 -18.01 -17.55
C LEU A 179 -8.63 -17.24 -16.72
N LEU A 180 -7.78 -17.95 -15.97
CA LEU A 180 -6.70 -17.32 -15.17
C LEU A 180 -5.36 -17.24 -15.90
N VAL A 181 -5.26 -17.94 -17.02
CA VAL A 181 -4.02 -18.03 -17.78
C VAL A 181 -4.12 -17.13 -18.98
N MET A 182 -3.08 -16.34 -19.23
CA MET A 182 -2.96 -15.65 -20.51
C MET A 182 -2.98 -16.70 -21.62
N PRO A 183 -3.82 -16.52 -22.64
CA PRO A 183 -3.84 -17.43 -23.77
C PRO A 183 -2.39 -17.60 -24.30
N LYS A 184 -2.01 -18.86 -24.60
CA LYS A 184 -0.73 -19.12 -25.28
C LYS A 184 -0.78 -18.44 -26.64
N ILE A 185 -0.27 -17.22 -26.70
CA ILE A 185 -0.10 -16.51 -27.96
C ILE A 185 1.17 -17.05 -28.58
N SER A 186 1.05 -17.74 -29.71
CA SER A 186 2.22 -18.04 -30.53
C SER A 186 2.84 -16.73 -31.00
N TYR A 187 4.15 -16.56 -30.81
CA TYR A 187 4.85 -15.36 -31.29
C TYR A 187 4.65 -15.13 -32.79
N ASP A 188 4.46 -16.21 -33.54
CA ASP A 188 4.25 -16.16 -35.00
C ASP A 188 2.87 -15.66 -35.39
N ASP A 189 1.88 -15.82 -34.51
CA ASP A 189 0.50 -15.40 -34.72
C ASP A 189 0.20 -14.02 -34.09
N TRP A 190 1.13 -13.48 -33.28
CA TRP A 190 0.93 -12.21 -32.61
C TRP A 190 1.26 -11.04 -33.54
N LYS A 191 0.24 -10.44 -34.08
CA LYS A 191 0.34 -9.20 -34.88
C LYS A 191 -0.31 -8.06 -34.11
N PRO A 192 0.48 -7.21 -33.42
CA PRO A 192 -0.08 -6.04 -32.75
C PRO A 192 -0.70 -5.13 -33.82
N LYS A 193 -1.92 -4.66 -33.58
CA LYS A 193 -2.52 -3.62 -34.39
C LYS A 193 -1.93 -2.29 -33.96
N GLU A 194 -1.25 -1.59 -34.85
CA GLU A 194 -0.86 -0.20 -34.63
C GLU A 194 -2.08 0.70 -34.72
N LEU A 195 -2.27 1.52 -33.71
CA LEU A 195 -3.34 2.52 -33.62
C LEU A 195 -2.72 3.91 -33.74
N THR A 196 -3.33 4.74 -34.56
CA THR A 196 -2.91 6.14 -34.74
C THR A 196 -3.80 7.08 -33.93
N ASN A 197 -3.39 8.34 -33.79
CA ASN A 197 -4.19 9.36 -33.09
C ASN A 197 -5.55 9.68 -33.78
N HIS A 198 -5.79 9.17 -34.98
CA HIS A 198 -7.03 9.32 -35.73
C HIS A 198 -8.02 8.17 -35.52
N ASP A 199 -7.59 7.08 -34.90
CA ASP A 199 -8.44 5.93 -34.59
C ASP A 199 -9.28 6.18 -33.32
N ASP A 200 -10.53 5.70 -33.30
CA ASP A 200 -11.29 5.55 -32.07
C ASP A 200 -10.69 4.37 -31.26
N ILE A 201 -9.59 4.65 -30.56
CA ILE A 201 -8.84 3.65 -29.79
C ILE A 201 -9.75 2.96 -28.76
N ALA A 202 -10.60 3.73 -28.07
CA ALA A 202 -11.51 3.18 -27.08
C ALA A 202 -12.54 2.24 -27.71
N GLY A 203 -13.13 2.62 -28.84
CA GLY A 203 -14.06 1.77 -29.60
C GLY A 203 -13.38 0.51 -30.13
N CYS A 204 -12.16 0.59 -30.63
CA CYS A 204 -11.40 -0.58 -31.07
C CYS A 204 -11.17 -1.58 -29.92
N ILE A 205 -10.86 -1.09 -28.71
CA ILE A 205 -10.66 -1.95 -27.55
C ILE A 205 -11.97 -2.57 -27.07
N VAL A 206 -13.07 -1.80 -27.01
CA VAL A 206 -14.39 -2.31 -26.63
C VAL A 206 -14.83 -3.40 -27.59
N ASN A 207 -14.78 -3.16 -28.91
CA ASN A 207 -15.12 -4.17 -29.93
C ASN A 207 -14.26 -5.45 -29.79
N LYS A 208 -12.98 -5.30 -29.42
CA LYS A 208 -12.12 -6.45 -29.19
C LYS A 208 -12.53 -7.22 -27.93
N LEU A 209 -12.87 -6.53 -26.84
CA LEU A 209 -13.32 -7.14 -25.58
C LEU A 209 -14.70 -7.79 -25.70
N ASP A 210 -15.54 -7.36 -26.64
CA ASP A 210 -16.84 -8.01 -26.93
C ASP A 210 -16.67 -9.39 -27.60
N SER A 211 -15.54 -9.60 -28.28
CA SER A 211 -15.22 -10.86 -28.98
C SER A 211 -14.15 -11.70 -28.25
N GLU A 212 -13.35 -11.08 -27.42
CA GLU A 212 -12.21 -11.70 -26.75
C GLU A 212 -12.21 -11.37 -25.24
N ASN A 213 -11.78 -12.30 -24.40
CA ASN A 213 -11.75 -12.12 -22.95
C ASN A 213 -10.57 -11.26 -22.46
N LEU A 214 -9.62 -10.92 -23.34
CA LEU A 214 -8.41 -10.20 -23.00
C LEU A 214 -8.01 -9.23 -24.10
N CYS A 215 -7.66 -8.01 -23.69
CA CYS A 215 -7.03 -7.01 -24.55
C CYS A 215 -5.82 -6.39 -23.83
N ILE A 216 -4.66 -6.38 -24.48
CA ILE A 216 -3.45 -5.75 -23.97
C ILE A 216 -3.22 -4.44 -24.74
N LEU A 217 -3.21 -3.32 -23.99
CA LEU A 217 -2.89 -1.99 -24.53
C LEU A 217 -1.49 -1.58 -24.12
N GLN A 218 -0.58 -1.47 -25.08
CA GLN A 218 0.78 -0.99 -24.85
C GLN A 218 0.98 0.39 -25.50
N GLY A 219 1.77 1.21 -24.87
CA GLY A 219 2.17 2.53 -25.41
C GLY A 219 3.16 3.23 -24.48
N PRO A 220 4.03 4.10 -25.00
CA PRO A 220 4.94 4.92 -24.20
C PRO A 220 4.23 5.80 -23.15
N PRO A 221 4.94 6.33 -22.16
CA PRO A 221 4.40 7.39 -21.29
C PRO A 221 3.89 8.58 -22.13
N GLY A 222 2.76 9.18 -21.71
CA GLY A 222 2.18 10.34 -22.39
C GLY A 222 1.27 10.05 -23.60
N THR A 223 1.11 8.80 -24.05
CA THR A 223 0.25 8.43 -25.18
C THR A 223 -1.26 8.38 -24.88
N GLY A 224 -1.68 8.84 -23.71
CA GLY A 224 -3.10 8.91 -23.36
C GLY A 224 -3.74 7.60 -22.87
N LYS A 225 -2.96 6.55 -22.53
CA LYS A 225 -3.49 5.26 -22.04
C LYS A 225 -4.53 5.40 -20.94
N SER A 226 -4.22 6.20 -19.91
CA SER A 226 -5.14 6.41 -18.79
C SER A 226 -6.42 7.12 -19.20
N TYR A 227 -6.36 8.04 -20.18
CA TYR A 227 -7.54 8.68 -20.76
C TYR A 227 -8.38 7.68 -21.54
N THR A 228 -7.75 6.85 -22.36
CA THR A 228 -8.41 5.77 -23.10
C THR A 228 -9.11 4.79 -22.17
N ILE A 229 -8.44 4.36 -21.08
CA ILE A 229 -9.05 3.49 -20.06
C ILE A 229 -10.24 4.18 -19.40
N ALA A 230 -10.13 5.45 -19.02
CA ALA A 230 -11.24 6.21 -18.47
C ALA A 230 -12.45 6.29 -19.43
N THR A 231 -12.20 6.46 -20.72
CA THR A 231 -13.24 6.46 -21.76
C THR A 231 -13.94 5.10 -21.86
N ILE A 232 -13.20 4.00 -21.87
CA ILE A 232 -13.75 2.63 -21.90
C ILE A 232 -14.60 2.37 -20.64
N VAL A 233 -14.07 2.72 -19.48
CA VAL A 233 -14.77 2.57 -18.18
C VAL A 233 -16.08 3.36 -18.18
N SER A 234 -16.06 4.61 -18.66
CA SER A 234 -17.25 5.43 -18.75
C SER A 234 -18.32 4.80 -19.63
N ARG A 235 -17.95 4.28 -20.81
CA ARG A 235 -18.88 3.56 -21.71
C ARG A 235 -19.51 2.36 -21.01
N TYR A 236 -18.72 1.53 -20.33
CA TYR A 236 -19.24 0.36 -19.63
C TYR A 236 -20.17 0.70 -18.46
N ILE A 237 -19.88 1.78 -17.72
CA ILE A 237 -20.78 2.29 -16.68
C ILE A 237 -22.13 2.74 -17.29
N GLU A 238 -22.10 3.44 -18.44
CA GLU A 238 -23.29 3.89 -19.15
C GLU A 238 -24.12 2.71 -19.70
N GLU A 239 -23.48 1.63 -20.07
CA GLU A 239 -24.12 0.36 -20.45
C GLU A 239 -24.63 -0.45 -19.24
N GLY A 240 -24.47 0.05 -18.01
CA GLY A 240 -24.88 -0.64 -16.78
C GLY A 240 -23.96 -1.77 -16.35
N LYS A 241 -22.77 -1.89 -16.95
CA LYS A 241 -21.77 -2.91 -16.55
C LYS A 241 -21.04 -2.48 -15.30
N THR A 242 -20.77 -3.42 -14.40
CA THR A 242 -19.89 -3.21 -13.23
C THR A 242 -18.43 -3.33 -13.64
N VAL A 243 -17.63 -2.35 -13.29
CA VAL A 243 -16.21 -2.28 -13.67
C VAL A 243 -15.36 -2.24 -12.43
N CYS A 244 -14.24 -3.00 -12.42
CA CYS A 244 -13.20 -2.88 -11.41
C CYS A 244 -11.90 -2.43 -12.07
N VAL A 245 -11.32 -1.34 -11.55
CA VAL A 245 -10.00 -0.87 -11.98
C VAL A 245 -9.01 -1.04 -10.84
N THR A 246 -7.89 -1.67 -11.17
CA THR A 246 -6.79 -1.88 -10.22
C THR A 246 -5.50 -1.23 -10.70
N THR A 247 -4.72 -0.75 -9.75
CA THR A 247 -3.37 -0.21 -9.98
C THR A 247 -2.42 -0.62 -8.85
N MET A 248 -1.12 -0.40 -9.07
CA MET A 248 -0.11 -0.61 -8.04
C MET A 248 -0.15 0.45 -6.92
N SER A 249 -0.71 1.64 -7.18
CA SER A 249 -0.69 2.75 -6.22
C SER A 249 -2.01 3.50 -6.15
N ASN A 250 -2.36 4.01 -4.96
CA ASN A 250 -3.54 4.86 -4.79
C ASN A 250 -3.51 6.13 -5.65
N LYS A 251 -2.32 6.69 -5.89
CA LYS A 251 -2.15 7.86 -6.74
C LYS A 251 -2.60 7.58 -8.17
N GLY A 252 -2.24 6.43 -8.74
CA GLY A 252 -2.68 6.05 -10.09
C GLY A 252 -4.21 5.92 -10.22
N LEU A 253 -4.89 5.47 -9.16
CA LEU A 253 -6.36 5.43 -9.12
C LEU A 253 -6.95 6.85 -9.10
N THR A 254 -6.41 7.74 -8.28
CA THR A 254 -6.85 9.13 -8.19
C THR A 254 -6.67 9.85 -9.54
N GLU A 255 -5.50 9.71 -10.16
CA GLU A 255 -5.21 10.27 -11.49
C GLU A 255 -6.14 9.73 -12.60
N LEU A 256 -6.58 8.48 -12.50
CA LEU A 256 -7.57 7.92 -13.43
C LEU A 256 -8.95 8.53 -13.19
N ILE A 257 -9.41 8.59 -11.95
CA ILE A 257 -10.74 9.12 -11.58
C ILE A 257 -10.88 10.59 -11.97
N GLU A 258 -9.79 11.35 -12.00
CA GLU A 258 -9.79 12.76 -12.44
C GLU A 258 -9.98 12.96 -13.93
N LYS A 259 -9.84 11.90 -14.75
CA LYS A 259 -9.98 12.05 -16.21
C LYS A 259 -11.38 12.49 -16.58
N GLU A 260 -11.46 13.40 -17.53
CA GLU A 260 -12.69 14.02 -18.01
C GLU A 260 -13.80 13.01 -18.36
N PRO A 261 -13.54 11.85 -19.02
CA PRO A 261 -14.60 10.88 -19.34
C PRO A 261 -15.33 10.32 -18.11
N LEU A 262 -14.73 10.38 -16.92
CA LEU A 262 -15.33 9.89 -15.68
C LEU A 262 -16.07 10.98 -14.88
N ASN A 263 -16.10 12.23 -15.34
CA ASN A 263 -16.76 13.33 -14.63
C ASN A 263 -18.22 13.04 -14.33
N LYS A 264 -18.99 12.60 -15.34
CA LYS A 264 -20.41 12.26 -15.18
C LYS A 264 -20.62 11.16 -14.14
N ALA A 265 -19.89 10.05 -14.25
CA ALA A 265 -19.98 8.95 -13.30
C ALA A 265 -19.62 9.37 -11.86
N ARG A 266 -18.67 10.29 -11.73
CA ARG A 266 -18.26 10.88 -10.45
C ARG A 266 -19.35 11.78 -9.87
N GLU A 267 -19.94 12.65 -10.67
CA GLU A 267 -21.05 13.53 -10.26
C GLU A 267 -22.31 12.74 -9.87
N GLU A 268 -22.58 11.64 -10.54
CA GLU A 268 -23.66 10.70 -10.23
C GLU A 268 -23.34 9.80 -9.01
N GLY A 269 -22.13 9.90 -8.43
CA GLY A 269 -21.69 9.08 -7.32
C GLY A 269 -21.56 7.59 -7.65
N LYS A 270 -21.24 7.24 -8.90
CA LYS A 270 -21.08 5.88 -9.39
C LYS A 270 -19.64 5.34 -9.25
N ILE A 271 -18.76 6.08 -8.60
CA ILE A 271 -17.36 5.69 -8.40
C ILE A 271 -17.09 5.46 -6.92
N SER A 272 -16.60 4.26 -6.59
CA SER A 272 -16.15 3.89 -5.26
C SER A 272 -14.65 3.61 -5.27
N LYS A 273 -13.91 4.20 -4.32
CA LYS A 273 -12.45 4.01 -4.18
C LYS A 273 -12.12 3.52 -2.78
N THR A 274 -11.21 2.57 -2.68
CA THR A 274 -10.61 2.18 -1.39
C THR A 274 -9.58 3.22 -0.92
N LEU A 275 -9.38 3.35 0.38
CA LEU A 275 -8.37 4.25 0.98
C LEU A 275 -8.47 5.69 0.45
N LEU A 276 -9.64 6.29 0.55
CA LEU A 276 -9.87 7.67 0.16
C LEU A 276 -9.47 8.61 1.32
N THR A 277 -8.52 9.52 1.07
CA THR A 277 -8.12 10.54 2.03
C THR A 277 -8.97 11.81 1.90
N ALA A 278 -8.96 12.67 2.93
CA ALA A 278 -9.70 13.93 2.89
C ALA A 278 -9.24 14.88 1.76
N ASP A 279 -7.94 14.84 1.42
CA ASP A 279 -7.38 15.66 0.34
C ASP A 279 -7.76 15.08 -1.03
N GLU A 280 -7.69 13.76 -1.19
CA GLU A 280 -8.18 13.09 -2.41
C GLU A 280 -9.69 13.34 -2.61
N LEU A 281 -10.50 13.34 -1.54
CA LEU A 281 -11.93 13.62 -1.65
C LEU A 281 -12.22 15.03 -2.17
N LYS A 282 -11.36 16.02 -1.88
CA LYS A 282 -11.46 17.36 -2.48
C LYS A 282 -11.13 17.34 -3.98
N GLN A 283 -10.14 16.55 -4.36
CA GLN A 283 -9.63 16.44 -5.71
C GLN A 283 -10.60 15.67 -6.63
N ILE A 284 -11.11 14.53 -6.15
CA ILE A 284 -12.05 13.66 -6.86
C ILE A 284 -13.45 13.70 -6.21
N LYS A 285 -13.98 14.91 -6.07
CA LYS A 285 -15.29 15.16 -5.45
C LYS A 285 -16.39 14.31 -6.11
N GLY A 286 -17.24 13.70 -5.28
CA GLY A 286 -18.31 12.79 -5.72
C GLY A 286 -17.94 11.31 -5.67
N THR A 287 -16.67 10.97 -5.47
CA THR A 287 -16.24 9.59 -5.25
C THR A 287 -16.63 9.10 -3.85
N LYS A 288 -17.14 7.89 -3.74
CA LYS A 288 -17.52 7.24 -2.48
C LYS A 288 -16.37 6.40 -1.92
N ILE A 289 -16.39 6.17 -0.61
CA ILE A 289 -15.51 5.16 0.01
C ILE A 289 -16.09 3.78 -0.26
N ALA A 290 -15.29 2.88 -0.83
CA ALA A 290 -15.70 1.50 -1.07
C ALA A 290 -15.94 0.75 0.25
N GLY A 291 -16.98 -0.10 0.27
CA GLY A 291 -17.26 -0.99 1.39
C GLY A 291 -16.14 -2.02 1.61
N LYS A 292 -16.12 -2.63 2.80
CA LYS A 292 -15.11 -3.64 3.17
C LYS A 292 -15.21 -4.93 2.32
N ASP A 293 -16.36 -5.22 1.79
CA ASP A 293 -16.66 -6.37 0.92
C ASP A 293 -16.24 -6.16 -0.53
N LEU A 294 -15.88 -4.93 -0.91
CA LEU A 294 -15.52 -4.50 -2.27
C LEU A 294 -16.62 -4.76 -3.31
N VAL A 295 -17.87 -4.84 -2.89
CA VAL A 295 -19.01 -4.98 -3.79
C VAL A 295 -19.53 -3.61 -4.16
N VAL A 296 -19.81 -3.40 -5.44
CA VAL A 296 -20.47 -2.21 -5.97
C VAL A 296 -21.69 -2.60 -6.80
N PRO A 297 -22.72 -1.73 -6.86
CA PRO A 297 -23.91 -1.97 -7.68
C PRO A 297 -23.59 -2.09 -9.18
N SER A 298 -24.55 -2.64 -9.92
CA SER A 298 -24.48 -2.66 -11.39
C SER A 298 -24.39 -1.24 -11.95
N GLY A 299 -23.53 -1.05 -12.94
CA GLY A 299 -23.30 0.27 -13.54
C GLY A 299 -22.41 1.19 -12.70
N GLU A 300 -21.65 0.65 -11.73
CA GLU A 300 -20.70 1.41 -10.93
C GLU A 300 -19.26 0.93 -11.11
N LEU A 301 -18.32 1.81 -10.79
CA LEU A 301 -16.87 1.57 -10.81
C LEU A 301 -16.33 1.34 -9.41
N LEU A 302 -15.60 0.24 -9.23
CA LEU A 302 -14.73 0.01 -8.09
C LEU A 302 -13.28 0.36 -8.45
N CYS A 303 -12.64 1.20 -7.67
CA CYS A 303 -11.21 1.51 -7.76
C CYS A 303 -10.47 1.01 -6.53
N CYS A 304 -9.57 0.06 -6.69
CA CYS A 304 -8.76 -0.48 -5.60
C CYS A 304 -7.35 -0.86 -6.06
N THR A 305 -6.40 -0.94 -5.13
CA THR A 305 -5.08 -1.47 -5.47
C THR A 305 -5.09 -3.00 -5.51
N TYR A 306 -4.14 -3.60 -6.24
CA TYR A 306 -3.94 -5.04 -6.26
C TYR A 306 -3.82 -5.64 -4.85
N TYR A 307 -3.13 -4.95 -3.94
CA TYR A 307 -2.95 -5.39 -2.56
C TYR A 307 -4.27 -5.52 -1.80
N ILE A 308 -5.17 -4.54 -1.97
CA ILE A 308 -6.48 -4.57 -1.32
C ILE A 308 -7.37 -5.63 -1.97
N LEU A 309 -7.37 -5.72 -3.30
CA LEU A 309 -8.15 -6.73 -4.00
C LEU A 309 -7.72 -8.14 -3.58
N SER A 310 -6.41 -8.43 -3.56
CA SER A 310 -5.88 -9.74 -3.15
C SER A 310 -6.23 -10.11 -1.71
N SER A 311 -6.44 -9.15 -0.82
CA SER A 311 -6.77 -9.41 0.58
C SER A 311 -8.18 -10.00 0.78
N LYS A 312 -8.98 -10.12 -0.30
CA LYS A 312 -10.34 -10.69 -0.26
C LYS A 312 -10.38 -12.18 -0.58
N TYR A 313 -9.27 -12.72 -1.02
CA TYR A 313 -9.11 -14.13 -1.38
C TYR A 313 -8.12 -14.82 -0.45
#